data_4a694b20e5da2bf8c89cbea61f267340
#
_entry.id   4a694b20e5da2bf8c89cbea61f267340
#
_cell.length_a   1.000
_cell.length_b   1.000
_cell.length_c   1.000
_cell.angle_alpha   90.00
_cell.angle_beta   90.00
_cell.angle_gamma   90.00
#
_symmetry.space_group_name_H-M   'P 1'
#
loop_
_entity.id
_entity.type
_entity.pdbx_description
1 polymer ?
#
loop_
_entity_poly.entity_id
_entity_poly.type
_entity_poly.pdbx_seq_one_letter_code
_entity_poly.pdbx_strand_id
1 'polypeptide(L)'
;MDLRPCAPAESRKRTEYSDRQECQKGKDMIRKAVFQDEEQIAVVYEKARAYMAEHGNPNQWGRTFPPRELTHEDIEKGILYVLEEQGEVHGAFMFEIGEDPTYHVISEGAWKSDEPYGVIHRVASDGKVHGLMKETVAFCSSQISHLRMDTHEKNLTMQHQLLRNGFEYCGVILTHDHTPRLAYEKL
;
A
#
# COMPACT_ATOMS: atom_id res chain seq x y z
N MET A 1 6.72 63.30 -10.83
CA MET A 1 5.95 62.61 -9.77
C MET A 1 5.05 61.60 -10.46
N ASP A 2 5.45 60.36 -10.49
CA ASP A 2 4.68 59.31 -11.17
C ASP A 2 4.47 58.18 -10.16
N LEU A 3 3.27 58.13 -9.62
CA LEU A 3 2.82 57.13 -8.64
C LEU A 3 2.24 55.92 -9.41
N ARG A 4 2.96 54.81 -9.42
CA ARG A 4 2.38 53.55 -9.90
C ARG A 4 1.62 52.88 -8.78
N PRO A 5 0.41 52.35 -9.01
CA PRO A 5 -0.38 51.67 -8.00
C PRO A 5 0.11 50.24 -7.69
N CYS A 6 0.04 49.91 -6.43
CA CYS A 6 0.36 48.62 -5.84
C CYS A 6 -0.66 47.53 -6.35
N ALA A 7 -0.14 46.39 -6.79
CA ALA A 7 -0.95 45.27 -7.23
C ALA A 7 -1.61 44.55 -6.02
N PRO A 8 -2.84 44.02 -6.17
CA PRO A 8 -3.59 43.50 -5.06
C PRO A 8 -3.12 42.09 -4.61
N ALA A 9 -3.29 41.83 -3.30
CA ALA A 9 -2.86 40.67 -2.54
C ALA A 9 -3.68 39.37 -2.79
N GLU A 10 -4.34 39.26 -3.94
CA GLU A 10 -5.22 38.11 -4.23
C GLU A 10 -4.53 36.88 -4.79
N SER A 11 -3.30 36.97 -5.30
CA SER A 11 -2.61 35.84 -5.93
C SER A 11 -2.01 34.81 -4.94
N ARG A 12 -1.69 35.26 -3.70
CA ARG A 12 -1.11 34.34 -2.67
C ARG A 12 -2.12 33.43 -1.99
N LYS A 13 -3.40 33.84 -1.90
CA LYS A 13 -4.44 33.02 -1.28
C LYS A 13 -4.94 31.86 -2.15
N ARG A 14 -4.76 31.96 -3.47
CA ARG A 14 -5.19 30.91 -4.41
C ARG A 14 -4.25 29.69 -4.42
N THR A 15 -2.94 29.89 -4.27
CA THR A 15 -1.96 28.82 -4.22
C THR A 15 -2.07 28.00 -2.91
N GLU A 16 -2.21 28.66 -1.78
CA GLU A 16 -2.34 27.97 -0.48
C GLU A 16 -3.67 27.19 -0.34
N TYR A 17 -4.72 27.64 -0.99
CA TYR A 17 -6.01 26.92 -0.99
C TYR A 17 -6.00 25.70 -1.93
N SER A 18 -5.31 25.81 -3.08
CA SER A 18 -5.09 24.70 -4.01
C SER A 18 -4.23 23.59 -3.39
N ASP A 19 -3.12 23.96 -2.74
CA ASP A 19 -2.21 23.01 -2.08
C ASP A 19 -2.87 22.28 -0.88
N ARG A 20 -3.76 22.96 -0.16
CA ARG A 20 -4.54 22.33 0.92
C ARG A 20 -5.62 21.38 0.40
N GLN A 21 -6.24 21.68 -0.73
CA GLN A 21 -7.22 20.78 -1.36
C GLN A 21 -6.56 19.54 -1.99
N GLU A 22 -5.37 19.67 -2.59
CA GLU A 22 -4.62 18.51 -3.10
C GLU A 22 -4.08 17.64 -1.96
N CYS A 23 -3.62 18.21 -0.86
CA CYS A 23 -3.18 17.46 0.32
C CYS A 23 -4.34 16.76 1.06
N GLN A 24 -5.56 17.32 0.99
CA GLN A 24 -6.76 16.71 1.58
C GLN A 24 -7.36 15.62 0.67
N LYS A 25 -7.25 15.75 -0.66
CA LYS A 25 -7.72 14.73 -1.61
C LYS A 25 -7.05 13.38 -1.42
N GLY A 26 -5.74 13.32 -1.09
CA GLY A 26 -5.05 12.07 -0.83
C GLY A 26 -5.43 11.38 0.48
N LYS A 27 -5.86 12.14 1.48
CA LYS A 27 -6.26 11.60 2.78
C LYS A 27 -7.65 10.95 2.78
N ASP A 28 -8.54 11.40 1.91
CA ASP A 28 -9.92 10.90 1.81
C ASP A 28 -10.03 9.68 0.87
N MET A 29 -8.95 9.28 0.20
CA MET A 29 -8.93 8.14 -0.73
C MET A 29 -8.80 6.78 -0.02
N ILE A 30 -8.23 6.71 1.19
CA ILE A 30 -8.04 5.45 1.92
C ILE A 30 -9.02 5.36 3.08
N ARG A 31 -9.82 4.31 3.09
CA ARG A 31 -10.72 3.97 4.18
C ARG A 31 -10.71 2.47 4.46
N LYS A 32 -11.22 2.08 5.62
CA LYS A 32 -11.50 0.67 5.89
C LYS A 32 -12.48 0.12 4.87
N ALA A 33 -12.21 -1.09 4.41
CA ALA A 33 -13.16 -1.84 3.58
C ALA A 33 -14.39 -2.23 4.39
N VAL A 34 -15.52 -2.29 3.71
CA VAL A 34 -16.79 -2.81 4.23
C VAL A 34 -17.27 -3.96 3.35
N PHE A 35 -18.21 -4.79 3.83
CA PHE A 35 -18.69 -5.95 3.06
C PHE A 35 -19.26 -5.61 1.69
N GLN A 36 -19.80 -4.39 1.53
CA GLN A 36 -20.29 -3.90 0.23
C GLN A 36 -19.18 -3.71 -0.82
N ASP A 37 -17.92 -3.62 -0.40
CA ASP A 37 -16.77 -3.46 -1.30
C ASP A 37 -16.27 -4.80 -1.88
N GLU A 38 -16.69 -5.96 -1.34
CA GLU A 38 -16.13 -7.27 -1.68
C GLU A 38 -16.08 -7.56 -3.18
N GLU A 39 -17.13 -7.22 -3.92
CA GLU A 39 -17.16 -7.45 -5.36
C GLU A 39 -16.17 -6.55 -6.11
N GLN A 40 -16.02 -5.29 -5.69
CA GLN A 40 -15.04 -4.39 -6.28
C GLN A 40 -13.60 -4.81 -5.94
N ILE A 41 -13.36 -5.23 -4.69
CA ILE A 41 -12.07 -5.76 -4.23
C ILE A 41 -11.70 -7.02 -5.03
N ALA A 42 -12.65 -7.93 -5.27
CA ALA A 42 -12.42 -9.14 -6.07
C ALA A 42 -11.94 -8.79 -7.49
N VAL A 43 -12.53 -7.76 -8.11
CA VAL A 43 -12.09 -7.25 -9.43
C VAL A 43 -10.69 -6.66 -9.37
N VAL A 44 -10.35 -5.90 -8.32
CA VAL A 44 -8.99 -5.36 -8.12
C VAL A 44 -7.97 -6.49 -8.00
N TYR A 45 -8.26 -7.53 -7.19
CA TYR A 45 -7.38 -8.68 -7.06
C TYR A 45 -7.25 -9.49 -8.35
N GLU A 46 -8.31 -9.63 -9.12
CA GLU A 46 -8.26 -10.30 -10.44
C GLU A 46 -7.31 -9.59 -11.40
N LYS A 47 -7.41 -8.26 -11.49
CA LYS A 47 -6.52 -7.44 -12.33
C LYS A 47 -5.08 -7.50 -11.85
N ALA A 48 -4.85 -7.48 -10.53
CA ALA A 48 -3.52 -7.60 -9.96
C ALA A 48 -2.88 -8.98 -10.29
N ARG A 49 -3.65 -10.08 -10.23
CA ARG A 49 -3.18 -11.42 -10.64
C ARG A 49 -2.83 -11.47 -12.13
N ALA A 50 -3.68 -10.91 -13.00
CA ALA A 50 -3.43 -10.83 -14.43
C ALA A 50 -2.13 -10.06 -14.70
N TYR A 51 -1.97 -8.88 -14.09
CA TYR A 51 -0.75 -8.07 -14.19
C TYR A 51 0.49 -8.83 -13.75
N MET A 52 0.45 -9.51 -12.60
CA MET A 52 1.58 -10.31 -12.12
C MET A 52 1.95 -11.44 -13.10
N ALA A 53 0.96 -12.14 -13.64
CA ALA A 53 1.19 -13.21 -14.61
C ALA A 53 1.85 -12.70 -15.89
N GLU A 54 1.41 -11.58 -16.42
CA GLU A 54 1.95 -10.92 -17.62
C GLU A 54 3.36 -10.39 -17.40
N HIS A 55 3.73 -10.06 -16.16
CA HIS A 55 5.04 -9.48 -15.79
C HIS A 55 5.99 -10.51 -15.13
N GLY A 56 5.82 -11.80 -15.43
CA GLY A 56 6.77 -12.85 -15.06
C GLY A 56 6.63 -13.39 -13.64
N ASN A 57 5.57 -13.04 -12.92
CA ASN A 57 5.30 -13.51 -11.56
C ASN A 57 3.94 -14.22 -11.43
N PRO A 58 3.69 -15.31 -12.20
CA PRO A 58 2.38 -15.97 -12.20
C PRO A 58 2.06 -16.75 -10.93
N ASN A 59 3.08 -17.07 -10.12
CA ASN A 59 2.97 -18.05 -9.04
C ASN A 59 2.75 -17.44 -7.65
N GLN A 60 3.05 -16.16 -7.42
CA GLN A 60 2.94 -15.55 -6.09
C GLN A 60 1.52 -15.61 -5.55
N TRP A 61 0.53 -15.26 -6.36
CA TRP A 61 -0.88 -15.34 -6.02
C TRP A 61 -1.63 -16.41 -6.82
N GLY A 62 -0.99 -17.01 -7.82
CA GLY A 62 -1.60 -17.97 -8.69
C GLY A 62 -2.86 -17.42 -9.35
N ARG A 63 -3.93 -18.23 -9.37
CA ARG A 63 -5.20 -17.86 -10.02
C ARG A 63 -6.29 -17.40 -9.04
N THR A 64 -6.14 -17.68 -7.76
CA THR A 64 -7.24 -17.57 -6.77
C THR A 64 -6.90 -16.83 -5.48
N PHE A 65 -5.62 -16.56 -5.22
CA PHE A 65 -5.25 -15.82 -4.00
C PHE A 65 -5.34 -14.29 -4.21
N PRO A 66 -5.78 -13.50 -3.24
CA PRO A 66 -6.46 -13.92 -2.00
C PRO A 66 -7.83 -14.54 -2.28
N PRO A 67 -8.24 -15.60 -1.56
CA PRO A 67 -9.60 -16.13 -1.66
C PRO A 67 -10.61 -15.16 -1.03
N ARG A 68 -11.88 -15.28 -1.41
CA ARG A 68 -12.95 -14.39 -0.90
C ARG A 68 -13.11 -14.48 0.61
N GLU A 69 -12.96 -15.67 1.16
CA GLU A 69 -13.06 -15.95 2.60
C GLU A 69 -12.05 -15.12 3.39
N LEU A 70 -10.79 -15.04 2.90
CA LEU A 70 -9.75 -14.24 3.54
C LEU A 70 -10.07 -12.72 3.44
N THR A 71 -10.61 -12.27 2.31
CA THR A 71 -11.08 -10.89 2.14
C THR A 71 -12.18 -10.56 3.15
N HIS A 72 -13.14 -11.46 3.31
CA HIS A 72 -14.24 -11.34 4.27
C HIS A 72 -13.72 -11.25 5.72
N GLU A 73 -12.84 -12.17 6.12
CA GLU A 73 -12.20 -12.17 7.44
C GLU A 73 -11.42 -10.88 7.73
N ASP A 74 -10.68 -10.36 6.76
CA ASP A 74 -9.91 -9.11 6.91
C ASP A 74 -10.84 -7.89 7.06
N ILE A 75 -11.99 -7.88 6.38
CA ILE A 75 -13.03 -6.86 6.57
C ILE A 75 -13.61 -6.97 7.98
N GLU A 76 -13.98 -8.16 8.41
CA GLU A 76 -14.53 -8.41 9.75
C GLU A 76 -13.57 -7.96 10.86
N LYS A 77 -12.28 -8.25 10.71
CA LYS A 77 -11.21 -7.80 11.62
C LYS A 77 -10.95 -6.30 11.52
N GLY A 78 -11.45 -5.62 10.49
CA GLY A 78 -11.22 -4.19 10.25
C GLY A 78 -9.76 -3.85 9.91
N ILE A 79 -9.04 -4.78 9.29
CA ILE A 79 -7.63 -4.64 8.86
C ILE A 79 -7.48 -4.50 7.35
N LEU A 80 -8.55 -4.68 6.56
CA LEU A 80 -8.53 -4.43 5.13
C LEU A 80 -8.90 -2.97 4.84
N TYR A 81 -8.15 -2.35 3.96
CA TYR A 81 -8.33 -0.97 3.50
C TYR A 81 -8.50 -0.92 1.99
N VAL A 82 -9.26 0.05 1.51
CA VAL A 82 -9.45 0.31 0.08
C VAL A 82 -9.01 1.73 -0.25
N LEU A 83 -8.52 1.90 -1.48
CA LEU A 83 -8.41 3.20 -2.12
C LEU A 83 -9.63 3.40 -3.00
N GLU A 84 -10.43 4.39 -2.64
CA GLU A 84 -11.63 4.78 -3.36
C GLU A 84 -11.45 6.14 -4.01
N GLU A 85 -11.87 6.26 -5.26
CA GLU A 85 -12.01 7.54 -5.93
C GLU A 85 -13.38 7.59 -6.61
N GLN A 86 -14.18 8.61 -6.29
CA GLN A 86 -15.52 8.84 -6.88
C GLN A 86 -16.51 7.66 -6.71
N GLY A 87 -16.40 6.89 -5.62
CA GLY A 87 -17.26 5.74 -5.35
C GLY A 87 -16.79 4.43 -5.98
N GLU A 88 -15.64 4.42 -6.68
CA GLU A 88 -15.02 3.23 -7.24
C GLU A 88 -13.77 2.82 -6.44
N VAL A 89 -13.63 1.53 -6.15
CA VAL A 89 -12.44 0.96 -5.50
C VAL A 89 -11.38 0.64 -6.55
N HIS A 90 -10.24 1.30 -6.45
CA HIS A 90 -9.10 1.17 -7.36
C HIS A 90 -7.92 0.41 -6.77
N GLY A 91 -7.92 0.21 -5.47
CA GLY A 91 -6.88 -0.55 -4.77
C GLY A 91 -7.35 -1.11 -3.45
N ALA A 92 -6.63 -2.13 -2.98
CA ALA A 92 -6.85 -2.73 -1.68
C ALA A 92 -5.51 -3.13 -1.05
N PHE A 93 -5.44 -3.10 0.27
CA PHE A 93 -4.31 -3.60 1.05
C PHE A 93 -4.74 -3.98 2.46
N MET A 94 -4.08 -4.96 3.04
CA MET A 94 -4.20 -5.29 4.45
C MET A 94 -3.15 -4.50 5.24
N PHE A 95 -3.55 -3.94 6.38
CA PHE A 95 -2.63 -3.30 7.31
C PHE A 95 -3.03 -3.59 8.76
N GLU A 96 -2.05 -4.04 9.53
CA GLU A 96 -2.18 -4.32 10.96
C GLU A 96 -0.92 -3.90 11.71
N ILE A 97 -1.08 -3.34 12.92
CA ILE A 97 0.03 -3.07 13.83
C ILE A 97 0.12 -4.25 14.78
N GLY A 98 1.21 -5.02 14.66
CA GLY A 98 1.39 -6.23 15.44
C GLY A 98 2.44 -7.15 14.83
N GLU A 99 2.66 -8.28 15.47
CA GLU A 99 3.61 -9.29 15.01
C GLU A 99 2.99 -10.20 13.94
N ASP A 100 3.72 -10.41 12.86
CA ASP A 100 3.44 -11.47 11.89
C ASP A 100 4.31 -12.68 12.22
N PRO A 101 3.72 -13.87 12.50
CA PRO A 101 4.50 -15.08 12.82
C PRO A 101 5.52 -15.45 11.75
N THR A 102 5.26 -15.14 10.47
CA THR A 102 6.19 -15.42 9.37
C THR A 102 7.44 -14.54 9.40
N TYR A 103 7.40 -13.42 10.16
CA TYR A 103 8.52 -12.49 10.32
C TYR A 103 9.41 -12.79 11.53
N HIS A 104 9.08 -13.80 12.34
CA HIS A 104 9.91 -14.20 13.50
C HIS A 104 11.25 -14.79 13.08
N VAL A 105 11.31 -15.45 11.91
CA VAL A 105 12.53 -16.05 11.39
C VAL A 105 12.91 -15.40 10.07
N ILE A 106 14.07 -14.76 10.05
CA ILE A 106 14.66 -14.17 8.84
C ILE A 106 16.03 -14.82 8.58
N SER A 107 16.35 -15.12 7.35
CA SER A 107 17.62 -15.66 6.87
C SER A 107 18.25 -14.72 5.85
N GLU A 108 19.50 -14.93 5.51
CA GLU A 108 20.26 -14.13 4.53
C GLU A 108 20.31 -12.63 4.87
N GLY A 109 20.14 -12.31 6.16
CA GLY A 109 20.15 -10.95 6.67
C GLY A 109 19.51 -10.86 8.04
N ALA A 110 19.01 -9.68 8.40
CA ALA A 110 18.36 -9.41 9.69
C ALA A 110 17.43 -8.21 9.58
N TRP A 111 16.39 -8.18 10.41
CA TRP A 111 15.61 -6.97 10.68
C TRP A 111 16.49 -5.90 11.31
N LYS A 112 16.21 -4.64 11.04
CA LYS A 112 17.00 -3.50 11.51
C LYS A 112 16.59 -3.01 12.90
N SER A 113 15.37 -3.34 13.32
CA SER A 113 14.80 -2.91 14.60
C SER A 113 13.90 -4.01 15.16
N ASP A 114 13.89 -4.15 16.50
CA ASP A 114 12.97 -5.02 17.24
C ASP A 114 11.78 -4.23 17.83
N GLU A 115 11.68 -2.94 17.51
CA GLU A 115 10.56 -2.09 17.94
C GLU A 115 9.24 -2.53 17.28
N PRO A 116 8.08 -2.21 17.89
CA PRO A 116 6.78 -2.49 17.30
C PRO A 116 6.66 -1.96 15.88
N TYR A 117 6.03 -2.72 15.02
CA TYR A 117 5.92 -2.41 13.59
C TYR A 117 4.50 -2.64 13.06
N GLY A 118 4.22 -2.04 11.92
CA GLY A 118 3.04 -2.34 11.13
C GLY A 118 3.38 -3.23 9.95
N VAL A 119 2.49 -4.17 9.65
CA VAL A 119 2.61 -5.10 8.52
C VAL A 119 1.66 -4.69 7.43
N ILE A 120 2.15 -4.62 6.19
CA ILE A 120 1.34 -4.34 5.02
C ILE A 120 1.38 -5.56 4.10
N HIS A 121 0.22 -6.14 3.83
CA HIS A 121 0.08 -7.29 2.95
C HIS A 121 -0.93 -7.06 1.83
N ARG A 122 -0.88 -7.90 0.81
CA ARG A 122 -1.89 -8.01 -0.25
C ARG A 122 -2.21 -6.69 -0.94
N VAL A 123 -1.18 -5.83 -1.13
CA VAL A 123 -1.34 -4.58 -1.89
C VAL A 123 -1.68 -4.90 -3.34
N ALA A 124 -2.80 -4.39 -3.79
CA ALA A 124 -3.30 -4.58 -5.15
C ALA A 124 -3.84 -3.27 -5.74
N SER A 125 -3.77 -3.15 -7.05
CA SER A 125 -4.31 -2.03 -7.82
C SER A 125 -4.96 -2.54 -9.10
N ASP A 126 -6.00 -1.82 -9.56
CA ASP A 126 -6.61 -2.05 -10.86
C ASP A 126 -5.88 -1.31 -12.01
N GLY A 127 -4.83 -0.56 -11.68
CA GLY A 127 -3.99 0.18 -12.64
C GLY A 127 -4.56 1.51 -13.12
N LYS A 128 -5.77 1.91 -12.72
CA LYS A 128 -6.40 3.15 -13.15
C LYS A 128 -5.89 4.38 -12.39
N VAL A 129 -5.53 4.22 -11.11
CA VAL A 129 -5.03 5.29 -10.25
C VAL A 129 -3.53 5.13 -10.02
N HIS A 130 -2.78 6.20 -10.28
CA HIS A 130 -1.33 6.20 -10.07
C HIS A 130 -0.96 6.56 -8.63
N GLY A 131 0.21 6.06 -8.18
CA GLY A 131 0.75 6.41 -6.87
C GLY A 131 0.16 5.64 -5.69
N LEU A 132 -0.68 4.62 -5.93
CA LEU A 132 -1.33 3.81 -4.89
C LEU A 132 -0.34 3.38 -3.79
N MET A 133 0.82 2.83 -4.14
CA MET A 133 1.81 2.39 -3.15
C MET A 133 2.31 3.53 -2.27
N LYS A 134 2.52 4.72 -2.84
CA LYS A 134 2.94 5.91 -2.10
C LYS A 134 1.88 6.33 -1.08
N GLU A 135 0.62 6.36 -1.49
CA GLU A 135 -0.49 6.72 -0.62
C GLU A 135 -0.69 5.66 0.49
N THR A 136 -0.59 4.37 0.15
CA THR A 136 -0.64 3.26 1.12
C THR A 136 0.45 3.43 2.18
N VAL A 137 1.70 3.63 1.76
CA VAL A 137 2.83 3.81 2.71
C VAL A 137 2.66 5.07 3.55
N ALA A 138 2.24 6.19 2.95
CA ALA A 138 1.99 7.43 3.68
C ALA A 138 0.89 7.25 4.73
N PHE A 139 -0.21 6.59 4.39
CA PHE A 139 -1.30 6.26 5.30
C PHE A 139 -0.82 5.39 6.46
N CYS A 140 -0.13 4.28 6.19
CA CYS A 140 0.38 3.38 7.22
C CYS A 140 1.43 4.06 8.11
N SER A 141 2.36 4.84 7.52
CA SER A 141 3.38 5.60 8.25
C SER A 141 2.78 6.70 9.14
N SER A 142 1.56 7.16 8.87
CA SER A 142 0.87 8.11 9.76
C SER A 142 0.37 7.46 11.06
N GLN A 143 0.28 6.13 11.10
CA GLN A 143 -0.17 5.35 12.25
C GLN A 143 1.01 4.76 13.03
N ILE A 144 2.02 4.27 12.33
CA ILE A 144 3.28 3.79 12.90
C ILE A 144 4.39 3.98 11.87
N SER A 145 5.55 4.55 12.29
CA SER A 145 6.67 4.83 11.36
C SER A 145 7.37 3.56 10.89
N HIS A 146 7.50 2.56 11.78
CA HIS A 146 8.16 1.30 11.49
C HIS A 146 7.22 0.35 10.74
N LEU A 147 7.55 0.02 9.49
CA LEU A 147 6.73 -0.81 8.61
C LEU A 147 7.55 -1.99 8.07
N ARG A 148 6.92 -3.15 7.95
CA ARG A 148 7.48 -4.35 7.32
C ARG A 148 6.58 -4.84 6.20
N MET A 149 7.21 -5.32 5.13
CA MET A 149 6.55 -5.93 3.96
C MET A 149 7.42 -7.05 3.40
N ASP A 150 6.79 -7.94 2.67
CA ASP A 150 7.50 -8.96 1.88
C ASP A 150 6.95 -9.06 0.46
N THR A 151 7.76 -9.62 -0.43
CA THR A 151 7.32 -9.91 -1.79
C THR A 151 8.09 -11.09 -2.40
N HIS A 152 7.55 -11.69 -3.46
CA HIS A 152 8.22 -12.75 -4.19
C HIS A 152 9.41 -12.22 -4.99
N GLU A 153 10.47 -13.01 -5.15
CA GLU A 153 11.68 -12.64 -5.90
C GLU A 153 11.40 -12.20 -7.36
N LYS A 154 10.35 -12.75 -7.97
CA LYS A 154 9.93 -12.40 -9.35
C LYS A 154 9.04 -11.17 -9.43
N ASN A 155 8.59 -10.62 -8.30
CA ASN A 155 7.76 -9.42 -8.29
C ASN A 155 8.62 -8.15 -8.36
N LEU A 156 9.28 -7.95 -9.49
CA LEU A 156 10.17 -6.80 -9.69
C LEU A 156 9.43 -5.46 -9.53
N THR A 157 8.16 -5.41 -9.93
CA THR A 157 7.32 -4.21 -9.76
C THR A 157 7.21 -3.83 -8.28
N MET A 158 6.86 -4.79 -7.41
CA MET A 158 6.74 -4.52 -5.98
C MET A 158 8.09 -4.18 -5.34
N GLN A 159 9.16 -4.89 -5.69
CA GLN A 159 10.52 -4.57 -5.21
C GLN A 159 10.91 -3.12 -5.52
N HIS A 160 10.69 -2.66 -6.75
CA HIS A 160 10.95 -1.27 -7.12
C HIS A 160 10.07 -0.28 -6.35
N GLN A 161 8.79 -0.61 -6.14
CA GLN A 161 7.88 0.24 -5.37
C GLN A 161 8.30 0.33 -3.90
N LEU A 162 8.73 -0.76 -3.28
CA LEU A 162 9.24 -0.78 -1.91
C LEU A 162 10.45 0.14 -1.75
N LEU A 163 11.47 -0.04 -2.60
CA LEU A 163 12.68 0.78 -2.57
C LEU A 163 12.36 2.28 -2.78
N ARG A 164 11.47 2.61 -3.73
CA ARG A 164 11.06 4.01 -4.00
C ARG A 164 10.29 4.64 -2.85
N ASN A 165 9.66 3.86 -1.99
CA ASN A 165 8.91 4.33 -0.82
C ASN A 165 9.71 4.24 0.48
N GLY A 166 11.03 4.04 0.39
CA GLY A 166 11.94 4.11 1.53
C GLY A 166 12.07 2.83 2.34
N PHE A 167 11.60 1.71 1.80
CA PHE A 167 11.92 0.40 2.38
C PHE A 167 13.32 -0.04 1.96
N GLU A 168 13.97 -0.81 2.83
CA GLU A 168 15.25 -1.42 2.58
C GLU A 168 15.13 -2.95 2.68
N TYR A 169 15.86 -3.65 1.82
CA TYR A 169 15.94 -5.11 1.87
C TYR A 169 16.63 -5.58 3.16
N CYS A 170 16.05 -6.57 3.82
CA CYS A 170 16.52 -7.09 5.10
C CYS A 170 16.94 -8.56 5.05
N GLY A 171 16.44 -9.35 4.12
CA GLY A 171 16.72 -10.78 4.07
C GLY A 171 15.57 -11.58 3.47
N VAL A 172 15.48 -12.85 3.83
CA VAL A 172 14.47 -13.79 3.33
C VAL A 172 13.67 -14.37 4.50
N ILE A 173 12.34 -14.31 4.39
CA ILE A 173 11.40 -14.99 5.30
C ILE A 173 10.72 -16.16 4.57
N LEU A 174 10.07 -17.02 5.33
CA LEU A 174 9.22 -18.08 4.78
C LEU A 174 7.77 -17.82 5.14
N THR A 175 6.90 -17.88 4.15
CA THR A 175 5.45 -17.82 4.34
C THR A 175 4.93 -19.11 5.03
N HIS A 176 3.67 -19.15 5.41
CA HIS A 176 3.05 -20.33 6.05
C HIS A 176 3.16 -21.61 5.22
N ASP A 177 3.23 -21.51 3.90
CA ASP A 177 3.43 -22.64 2.98
C ASP A 177 4.91 -22.89 2.65
N HIS A 178 5.82 -22.30 3.45
CA HIS A 178 7.28 -22.38 3.30
C HIS A 178 7.82 -21.82 1.97
N THR A 179 7.07 -20.95 1.30
CA THR A 179 7.55 -20.25 0.11
C THR A 179 8.44 -19.08 0.51
N PRO A 180 9.66 -18.95 -0.05
CA PRO A 180 10.54 -17.83 0.30
C PRO A 180 10.01 -16.49 -0.22
N ARG A 181 10.21 -15.44 0.58
CA ARG A 181 9.90 -14.04 0.25
C ARG A 181 11.05 -13.13 0.63
N LEU A 182 11.29 -12.15 -0.22
CA LEU A 182 12.22 -11.06 0.08
C LEU A 182 11.56 -10.13 1.08
N ALA A 183 12.20 -9.92 2.22
CA ALA A 183 11.72 -9.13 3.34
C ALA A 183 12.27 -7.70 3.27
N TYR A 184 11.42 -6.74 3.57
CA TYR A 184 11.73 -5.31 3.50
C TYR A 184 11.22 -4.59 4.73
N GLU A 185 11.98 -3.60 5.21
CA GLU A 185 11.67 -2.80 6.39
C GLU A 185 11.87 -1.31 6.10
N LYS A 186 11.03 -0.50 6.70
CA LYS A 186 11.12 0.97 6.70
C LYS A 186 11.01 1.47 8.13
N LEU A 187 11.98 2.28 8.58
CA LEU A 187 12.03 2.96 9.89
C LEU A 187 11.60 4.41 9.81
#